data_0ca57f464c744982c0441c1b8eec8bf8
#
_entry.id   0ca57f464c744982c0441c1b8eec8bf8
#
_cell.length_a   1.000
_cell.length_b   1.000
_cell.length_c   1.000
_cell.angle_alpha   90.00
_cell.angle_beta   90.00
_cell.angle_gamma   90.00
#
_symmetry.space_group_name_H-M   'P 1'
#
loop_
_entity.id
_entity.type
_entity.pdbx_description
1 polymer ?
#
loop_
_entity_poly.entity_id
_entity_poly.type
_entity_poly.pdbx_seq_one_letter_code
_entity_poly.pdbx_strand_id
1 'polypeptide(L)'
;MKEKNVDMFLITSMVNAVKRNQTSWRNREKEACDVVIGIGGGKIFDTAKAVAYYEKTPVLICPTIASTDAPCSALSVIYTEEGVFEEYLFLPSNPDMVMMDTEIIAESPVRLTVAGMGDALATYFEARACQRSDAASCAGGKITGAAMLLQNCV
;
A
#
# COMPACT_ATOMS: atom_id res chain seq x y z
N MET A 1 20.23 9.73 -27.75
CA MET A 1 19.07 9.84 -26.83
C MET A 1 19.22 11.17 -26.10
N LYS A 2 18.24 12.08 -26.16
CA LYS A 2 18.26 13.30 -25.34
C LYS A 2 17.96 12.89 -23.91
N GLU A 3 18.85 13.18 -22.96
CA GLU A 3 18.54 13.10 -21.55
C GLU A 3 17.33 13.99 -21.28
N LYS A 4 16.22 13.39 -20.84
CA LYS A 4 15.11 14.16 -20.31
C LYS A 4 15.48 14.51 -18.88
N ASN A 5 15.58 15.79 -18.58
CA ASN A 5 15.62 16.22 -17.17
C ASN A 5 14.31 15.74 -16.51
N VAL A 6 14.46 14.96 -15.46
CA VAL A 6 13.36 14.54 -14.58
C VAL A 6 13.51 15.36 -13.30
N ASP A 7 12.59 16.27 -13.06
CA ASP A 7 12.51 16.97 -11.79
C ASP A 7 11.94 16.01 -10.74
N MET A 8 12.71 15.74 -9.69
CA MET A 8 12.36 14.79 -8.66
C MET A 8 12.31 15.48 -7.30
N PHE A 9 11.16 15.36 -6.62
CA PHE A 9 10.98 15.78 -5.24
C PHE A 9 11.06 14.58 -4.32
N LEU A 10 12.10 14.54 -3.47
CA LEU A 10 12.25 13.48 -2.47
C LEU A 10 11.57 13.90 -1.17
N ILE A 11 10.68 13.06 -0.69
CA ILE A 11 10.04 13.23 0.61
C ILE A 11 10.31 11.99 1.44
N THR A 12 10.94 12.19 2.56
CA THR A 12 11.21 11.13 3.53
C THR A 12 10.09 11.12 4.57
N SER A 13 9.37 10.01 4.68
CA SER A 13 8.38 9.77 5.73
C SER A 13 8.84 8.61 6.60
N MET A 14 8.97 8.87 7.90
CA MET A 14 9.25 7.84 8.91
C MET A 14 8.01 7.51 9.77
N VAL A 15 6.89 8.13 9.47
CA VAL A 15 5.64 8.02 10.21
C VAL A 15 4.55 7.33 9.38
N ASN A 16 3.49 6.91 10.04
CA ASN A 16 2.31 6.35 9.39
C ASN A 16 1.66 7.39 8.44
N ALA A 17 0.85 6.90 7.51
CA ALA A 17 0.01 7.77 6.70
C ALA A 17 -0.98 8.51 7.62
N VAL A 18 -0.86 9.83 7.69
CA VAL A 18 -1.67 10.70 8.55
C VAL A 18 -2.34 11.75 7.67
N LYS A 19 -3.62 12.06 7.94
CA LYS A 19 -4.39 13.08 7.17
C LYS A 19 -3.68 14.43 7.10
N ARG A 20 -3.00 14.85 8.15
CA ARG A 20 -2.23 16.11 8.17
C ARG A 20 -1.05 16.10 7.20
N ASN A 21 -0.39 14.97 7.01
CA ASN A 21 0.66 14.86 6.00
C ASN A 21 0.10 15.16 4.60
N GLN A 22 -1.12 14.71 4.31
CA GLN A 22 -1.82 15.00 3.08
C GLN A 22 -2.06 16.51 2.88
N THR A 23 -2.37 17.25 3.95
CA THR A 23 -2.56 18.71 3.90
C THR A 23 -1.24 19.45 3.69
N SER A 24 -0.13 18.96 4.26
CA SER A 24 1.18 19.56 4.05
C SER A 24 1.71 19.35 2.63
N TRP A 25 1.26 18.30 1.94
CA TRP A 25 1.54 18.06 0.54
C TRP A 25 0.76 19.00 -0.37
N ARG A 26 -0.52 19.22 -0.09
CA ARG A 26 -1.38 20.19 -0.81
C ARG A 26 -0.86 21.61 -0.77
N ASN A 27 -0.17 22.02 0.31
CA ASN A 27 0.40 23.35 0.41
C ASN A 27 1.67 23.56 -0.44
N ARG A 28 2.17 22.53 -1.12
CA ARG A 28 3.21 22.62 -2.14
C ARG A 28 2.65 22.75 -3.57
N GLU A 29 1.45 23.27 -3.69
CA GLU A 29 0.59 23.45 -4.87
C GLU A 29 1.23 24.12 -6.10
N LYS A 30 2.52 24.29 -6.19
CA LYS A 30 3.13 24.99 -7.32
C LYS A 30 3.77 24.10 -8.37
N GLU A 31 3.89 22.80 -8.13
CA GLU A 31 4.53 21.88 -9.06
C GLU A 31 3.70 20.62 -9.20
N ALA A 32 2.97 20.52 -10.32
CA ALA A 32 2.20 19.35 -10.66
C ALA A 32 3.15 18.16 -10.84
N CYS A 33 2.96 17.09 -10.04
CA CYS A 33 3.69 15.84 -10.21
C CYS A 33 2.92 14.93 -11.15
N ASP A 34 3.63 14.30 -12.08
CA ASP A 34 3.03 13.37 -13.06
C ASP A 34 2.84 11.97 -12.46
N VAL A 35 3.57 11.63 -11.40
CA VAL A 35 3.55 10.32 -10.75
C VAL A 35 4.02 10.43 -9.30
N VAL A 36 3.44 9.61 -8.42
CA VAL A 36 3.92 9.42 -7.05
C VAL A 36 4.66 8.08 -6.97
N ILE A 37 5.86 8.08 -6.41
CA ILE A 37 6.67 6.86 -6.24
C ILE A 37 6.88 6.63 -4.74
N GLY A 38 6.40 5.48 -4.24
CA GLY A 38 6.61 5.03 -2.86
C GLY A 38 7.71 3.97 -2.78
N ILE A 39 8.87 4.30 -2.18
CA ILE A 39 9.98 3.37 -2.01
C ILE A 39 10.17 3.08 -0.53
N GLY A 40 10.02 1.81 -0.11
CA GLY A 40 10.20 1.45 1.30
C GLY A 40 9.36 0.27 1.77
N GLY A 41 8.72 0.40 2.93
CA GLY A 41 7.83 -0.58 3.54
C GLY A 41 6.38 -0.08 3.64
N GLY A 42 5.51 -0.83 4.35
CA GLY A 42 4.06 -0.62 4.39
C GLY A 42 3.61 0.82 4.67
N LYS A 43 4.23 1.49 5.65
CA LYS A 43 3.90 2.89 5.98
C LYS A 43 4.11 3.86 4.80
N ILE A 44 5.18 3.63 4.04
CA ILE A 44 5.49 4.45 2.85
C ILE A 44 4.47 4.18 1.75
N PHE A 45 4.08 2.92 1.56
CA PHE A 45 3.09 2.56 0.54
C PHE A 45 1.74 3.20 0.82
N ASP A 46 1.28 3.12 2.06
CA ASP A 46 0.02 3.75 2.47
C ASP A 46 0.06 5.26 2.28
N THR A 47 1.17 5.90 2.64
CA THR A 47 1.35 7.34 2.40
C THR A 47 1.36 7.67 0.91
N ALA A 48 2.14 6.94 0.10
CA ALA A 48 2.23 7.18 -1.35
C ALA A 48 0.89 6.98 -2.05
N LYS A 49 0.18 5.89 -1.73
CA LYS A 49 -1.16 5.61 -2.26
C LYS A 49 -2.17 6.69 -1.90
N ALA A 50 -2.17 7.13 -0.63
CA ALA A 50 -3.07 8.19 -0.18
C ALA A 50 -2.77 9.53 -0.88
N VAL A 51 -1.49 9.90 -1.01
CA VAL A 51 -1.08 11.11 -1.75
C VAL A 51 -1.53 11.03 -3.20
N ALA A 52 -1.20 9.95 -3.91
CA ALA A 52 -1.58 9.76 -5.31
C ALA A 52 -3.10 9.83 -5.53
N TYR A 53 -3.87 9.25 -4.61
CA TYR A 53 -5.33 9.30 -4.64
C TYR A 53 -5.86 10.73 -4.57
N TYR A 54 -5.35 11.54 -3.64
CA TYR A 54 -5.81 12.93 -3.49
C TYR A 54 -5.31 13.84 -4.60
N GLU A 55 -4.09 13.61 -5.12
CA GLU A 55 -3.52 14.37 -6.24
C GLU A 55 -4.04 13.87 -7.60
N LYS A 56 -4.75 12.75 -7.64
CA LYS A 56 -5.25 12.10 -8.87
C LYS A 56 -4.15 11.78 -9.87
N THR A 57 -3.01 11.34 -9.35
CA THR A 57 -1.83 10.93 -10.12
C THR A 57 -1.64 9.42 -10.06
N PRO A 58 -0.98 8.82 -11.05
CA PRO A 58 -0.55 7.43 -10.96
C PRO A 58 0.37 7.17 -9.77
N VAL A 59 0.36 5.94 -9.24
CA VAL A 59 1.24 5.52 -8.15
C VAL A 59 2.08 4.31 -8.53
N LEU A 60 3.38 4.44 -8.32
CA LEU A 60 4.37 3.37 -8.44
C LEU A 60 4.86 2.97 -7.04
N ILE A 61 4.80 1.70 -6.70
CA ILE A 61 5.27 1.17 -5.42
C ILE A 61 6.53 0.34 -5.64
N CYS A 62 7.60 0.66 -4.91
CA CYS A 62 8.87 -0.06 -4.92
C CYS A 62 9.15 -0.64 -3.52
N PRO A 63 8.77 -1.89 -3.25
CA PRO A 63 9.06 -2.53 -1.97
C PRO A 63 10.57 -2.73 -1.75
N THR A 64 11.04 -2.40 -0.56
CA THR A 64 12.41 -2.74 -0.10
C THR A 64 12.41 -3.91 0.88
N ILE A 65 11.22 -4.40 1.25
CA ILE A 65 10.98 -5.53 2.15
C ILE A 65 9.74 -6.27 1.70
N ALA A 66 9.70 -7.57 1.93
CA ALA A 66 8.53 -8.42 1.64
C ALA A 66 7.83 -8.83 2.95
N SER A 67 7.28 -7.88 3.69
CA SER A 67 6.69 -8.11 5.01
C SER A 67 5.17 -8.08 5.06
N THR A 68 4.50 -7.73 3.97
CA THR A 68 3.04 -7.53 3.90
C THR A 68 2.57 -7.50 2.45
N ASP A 69 1.28 -7.67 2.21
CA ASP A 69 0.61 -7.54 0.91
C ASP A 69 0.29 -6.09 0.51
N ALA A 70 0.54 -5.12 1.40
CA ALA A 70 0.24 -3.72 1.19
C ALA A 70 0.72 -3.11 -0.14
N PRO A 71 1.83 -3.55 -0.77
CA PRO A 71 2.25 -3.05 -2.07
C PRO A 71 1.20 -3.20 -3.17
N CYS A 72 0.38 -4.24 -3.11
CA CYS A 72 -0.55 -4.61 -4.18
C CYS A 72 -2.01 -4.24 -3.87
N SER A 73 -2.33 -3.82 -2.65
CA SER A 73 -3.71 -3.61 -2.22
C SER A 73 -4.29 -2.27 -2.65
N ALA A 74 -5.58 -2.25 -3.00
CA ALA A 74 -6.37 -1.04 -3.24
C ALA A 74 -6.85 -0.40 -1.92
N LEU A 75 -5.97 -0.32 -0.94
CA LEU A 75 -6.26 0.13 0.41
C LEU A 75 -5.07 0.90 0.96
N SER A 76 -5.34 1.94 1.73
CA SER A 76 -4.36 2.65 2.55
C SER A 76 -4.89 2.77 3.97
N VAL A 77 -4.08 2.43 4.95
CA VAL A 77 -4.43 2.56 6.37
C VAL A 77 -4.01 3.93 6.86
N ILE A 78 -4.99 4.69 7.34
CA ILE A 78 -4.78 6.05 7.83
C ILE A 78 -4.76 6.05 9.35
N TYR A 79 -3.84 6.80 9.91
CA TYR A 79 -3.61 6.93 11.34
C TYR A 79 -3.73 8.38 11.80
N THR A 80 -3.96 8.58 13.10
CA THR A 80 -3.84 9.88 13.75
C THR A 80 -2.37 10.25 13.96
N GLU A 81 -2.10 11.50 14.38
CA GLU A 81 -0.74 11.95 14.72
C GLU A 81 -0.13 11.14 15.87
N GLU A 82 -0.96 10.64 16.77
CA GLU A 82 -0.57 9.79 17.90
C GLU A 82 -0.32 8.34 17.50
N GLY A 83 -0.54 7.99 16.21
CA GLY A 83 -0.34 6.64 15.68
C GLY A 83 -1.49 5.68 15.96
N VAL A 84 -2.67 6.19 16.31
CA VAL A 84 -3.88 5.39 16.48
C VAL A 84 -4.56 5.21 15.13
N PHE A 85 -5.09 4.01 14.87
CA PHE A 85 -5.89 3.74 13.67
C PHE A 85 -7.06 4.74 13.58
N GLU A 86 -7.24 5.34 12.42
CA GLU A 86 -8.32 6.29 12.15
C GLU A 86 -9.34 5.70 11.17
N GLU A 87 -8.90 5.34 9.97
CA GLU A 87 -9.79 4.78 8.95
C GLU A 87 -9.06 3.96 7.88
N TYR A 88 -9.83 3.18 7.13
CA TYR A 88 -9.40 2.60 5.87
C TYR A 88 -9.78 3.52 4.71
N LEU A 89 -8.78 3.99 3.97
CA LEU A 89 -9.00 4.69 2.71
C LEU A 89 -9.06 3.65 1.58
N PHE A 90 -10.28 3.37 1.10
CA PHE A 90 -10.48 2.50 -0.04
C PHE A 90 -10.16 3.25 -1.34
N LEU A 91 -9.29 2.66 -2.14
CA LEU A 91 -8.85 3.21 -3.41
C LEU A 91 -9.68 2.62 -4.56
N PRO A 92 -9.87 3.36 -5.67
CA PRO A 92 -10.67 2.88 -6.81
C PRO A 92 -10.00 1.74 -7.57
N SER A 93 -8.69 1.59 -7.45
CA SER A 93 -7.89 0.56 -8.10
C SER A 93 -6.66 0.21 -7.28
N ASN A 94 -6.04 -0.93 -7.61
CA ASN A 94 -4.69 -1.26 -7.15
C ASN A 94 -3.68 -0.22 -7.69
N PRO A 95 -2.46 -0.14 -7.11
CA PRO A 95 -1.40 0.69 -7.66
C PRO A 95 -1.16 0.43 -9.15
N ASP A 96 -0.82 1.48 -9.90
CA ASP A 96 -0.61 1.40 -11.35
C ASP A 96 0.59 0.51 -11.69
N MET A 97 1.59 0.48 -10.82
CA MET A 97 2.76 -0.40 -10.96
C MET A 97 3.33 -0.76 -9.59
N VAL A 98 3.77 -2.02 -9.48
CA VAL A 98 4.61 -2.49 -8.37
C VAL A 98 5.91 -3.01 -8.98
N MET A 99 7.03 -2.42 -8.59
CA MET A 99 8.35 -2.78 -9.09
C MET A 99 9.17 -3.39 -7.96
N MET A 100 9.49 -4.66 -8.07
CA MET A 100 10.25 -5.40 -7.06
C MET A 100 11.70 -5.63 -7.53
N ASP A 101 12.66 -5.12 -6.77
CA ASP A 101 14.04 -5.52 -6.89
C ASP A 101 14.31 -6.67 -5.92
N THR A 102 14.55 -7.86 -6.47
CA THR A 102 14.71 -9.08 -5.70
C THR A 102 16.03 -9.11 -4.91
N GLU A 103 17.05 -8.38 -5.35
CA GLU A 103 18.32 -8.28 -4.63
C GLU A 103 18.11 -7.45 -3.35
N ILE A 104 17.48 -6.29 -3.45
CA ILE A 104 17.15 -5.45 -2.29
C ILE A 104 16.29 -6.22 -1.28
N ILE A 105 15.30 -6.96 -1.76
CA ILE A 105 14.43 -7.76 -0.87
C ILE A 105 15.21 -8.89 -0.22
N ALA A 106 16.10 -9.56 -0.94
CA ALA A 106 16.92 -10.65 -0.41
C ALA A 106 17.91 -10.17 0.67
N GLU A 107 18.40 -8.94 0.58
CA GLU A 107 19.28 -8.32 1.57
C GLU A 107 18.51 -7.82 2.82
N SER A 108 17.18 -7.77 2.75
CA SER A 108 16.36 -7.31 3.87
C SER A 108 16.41 -8.30 5.05
N PRO A 109 16.18 -7.83 6.30
CA PRO A 109 16.17 -8.71 7.45
C PRO A 109 15.19 -9.87 7.31
N VAL A 110 15.66 -11.11 7.44
CA VAL A 110 14.87 -12.36 7.25
C VAL A 110 13.58 -12.37 8.05
N ARG A 111 13.55 -11.75 9.24
CA ARG A 111 12.33 -11.65 10.06
C ARG A 111 11.18 -10.94 9.34
N LEU A 112 11.49 -10.02 8.41
CA LEU A 112 10.48 -9.29 7.63
C LEU A 112 9.90 -10.17 6.51
N THR A 113 10.73 -10.99 5.88
CA THR A 113 10.26 -12.00 4.92
C THR A 113 9.38 -13.05 5.61
N VAL A 114 9.79 -13.51 6.80
CA VAL A 114 8.96 -14.43 7.63
C VAL A 114 7.63 -13.78 8.01
N ALA A 115 7.63 -12.48 8.33
CA ALA A 115 6.38 -11.75 8.59
C ALA A 115 5.46 -11.75 7.37
N GLY A 116 6.01 -11.51 6.16
CA GLY A 116 5.24 -11.57 4.91
C GLY A 116 4.70 -12.96 4.59
N MET A 117 5.45 -14.01 4.89
CA MET A 117 4.93 -15.38 4.78
C MET A 117 3.76 -15.61 5.73
N GLY A 118 3.85 -15.09 6.96
CA GLY A 118 2.75 -15.14 7.93
C GLY A 118 1.53 -14.33 7.49
N ASP A 119 1.74 -13.17 6.92
CA ASP A 119 0.70 -12.30 6.37
C ASP A 119 -0.04 -13.01 5.21
N ALA A 120 0.71 -13.60 4.28
CA ALA A 120 0.14 -14.40 3.19
C ALA A 120 -0.66 -15.60 3.71
N LEU A 121 -0.16 -16.31 4.72
CA LEU A 121 -0.89 -17.42 5.34
C LEU A 121 -2.15 -16.95 6.07
N ALA A 122 -2.14 -15.77 6.68
CA ALA A 122 -3.28 -15.21 7.39
C ALA A 122 -4.48 -15.01 6.45
N THR A 123 -4.26 -14.65 5.18
CA THR A 123 -5.33 -14.45 4.19
C THR A 123 -6.21 -15.69 3.99
N TYR A 124 -5.62 -16.89 4.09
CA TYR A 124 -6.39 -18.14 4.07
C TYR A 124 -7.38 -18.24 5.23
N PHE A 125 -6.91 -17.95 6.45
CA PHE A 125 -7.76 -18.03 7.64
C PHE A 125 -8.84 -16.96 7.65
N GLU A 126 -8.50 -15.76 7.19
CA GLU A 126 -9.43 -14.64 7.06
C GLU A 126 -10.52 -14.94 6.04
N ALA A 127 -10.17 -15.40 4.84
CA ALA A 127 -11.12 -15.81 3.81
C ALA A 127 -12.05 -16.91 4.31
N ARG A 128 -11.51 -17.90 5.02
CA ARG A 128 -12.29 -19.00 5.63
C ARG A 128 -13.23 -18.50 6.73
N ALA A 129 -12.78 -17.56 7.55
CA ALA A 129 -13.61 -16.97 8.59
C ALA A 129 -14.75 -16.15 7.98
N CYS A 130 -14.48 -15.33 6.98
CA CYS A 130 -15.48 -14.56 6.23
C CYS A 130 -16.52 -15.49 5.58
N GLN A 131 -16.08 -16.58 4.96
CA GLN A 131 -17.01 -17.55 4.35
C GLN A 131 -17.92 -18.19 5.39
N ARG A 132 -17.40 -18.57 6.55
CA ARG A 132 -18.16 -19.24 7.61
C ARG A 132 -19.14 -18.31 8.33
N SER A 133 -18.81 -17.04 8.46
CA SER A 133 -19.64 -16.04 9.15
C SER A 133 -20.71 -15.42 8.24
N ASP A 134 -20.66 -15.65 6.92
CA ASP A 134 -21.49 -14.94 5.92
C ASP A 134 -21.45 -13.40 6.09
N ALA A 135 -20.36 -12.89 6.65
CA ALA A 135 -20.18 -11.47 6.90
C ALA A 135 -20.00 -10.70 5.59
N ALA A 136 -20.42 -9.43 5.59
CA ALA A 136 -20.11 -8.54 4.50
C ALA A 136 -18.62 -8.19 4.50
N SER A 137 -18.02 -8.02 3.31
CA SER A 137 -16.67 -7.52 3.19
C SER A 137 -16.59 -6.03 3.60
N CYS A 138 -15.41 -5.57 4.02
CA CYS A 138 -15.20 -4.17 4.36
C CYS A 138 -15.49 -3.21 3.19
N ALA A 139 -15.42 -3.68 1.94
CA ALA A 139 -15.78 -2.91 0.74
C ALA A 139 -17.30 -2.90 0.43
N GLY A 140 -18.12 -3.54 1.27
CA GLY A 140 -19.58 -3.62 1.08
C GLY A 140 -19.98 -4.66 0.03
N GLY A 141 -20.23 -5.86 0.45
CA GLY A 141 -20.66 -6.97 -0.43
C GLY A 141 -20.45 -8.31 0.25
N LYS A 142 -21.01 -9.36 -0.35
CA LYS A 142 -20.77 -10.73 0.11
C LYS A 142 -19.40 -11.23 -0.38
N ILE A 143 -18.95 -12.33 0.23
CA ILE A 143 -17.71 -13.00 -0.16
C ILE A 143 -17.68 -13.26 -1.67
N THR A 144 -16.56 -12.93 -2.30
CA THR A 144 -16.37 -13.08 -3.74
C THR A 144 -15.83 -14.47 -4.09
N GLY A 145 -15.99 -14.87 -5.37
CA GLY A 145 -15.37 -16.09 -5.89
C GLY A 145 -13.84 -16.08 -5.73
N ALA A 146 -13.19 -14.89 -5.76
CA ALA A 146 -11.76 -14.75 -5.51
C ALA A 146 -11.37 -15.17 -4.08
N ALA A 147 -12.15 -14.76 -3.06
CA ALA A 147 -11.91 -15.18 -1.68
C ALA A 147 -12.09 -16.71 -1.51
N MET A 148 -13.01 -17.32 -2.26
CA MET A 148 -13.18 -18.78 -2.27
C MET A 148 -12.00 -19.50 -2.93
N LEU A 149 -11.39 -18.91 -3.98
CA LEU A 149 -10.22 -19.45 -4.63
C LEU A 149 -8.97 -19.41 -3.73
N LEU A 150 -8.81 -18.36 -2.93
CA LEU A 150 -7.70 -18.24 -1.97
C LEU A 150 -7.64 -19.42 -0.98
N GLN A 151 -8.77 -20.03 -0.65
CA GLN A 151 -8.80 -21.22 0.21
C GLN A 151 -8.24 -22.49 -0.46
N ASN A 152 -8.11 -22.50 -1.78
CA ASN A 152 -7.65 -23.66 -2.54
C ASN A 152 -6.22 -23.46 -3.09
N CYS A 153 -5.61 -22.31 -2.87
CA CYS A 153 -4.28 -21.95 -3.39
C CYS A 153 -3.17 -22.01 -2.32
N VAL A 154 -3.49 -22.39 -1.08
CA VAL A 154 -2.54 -22.48 0.05
C VAL A 154 -2.34 -23.94 0.45
#